data_9888c7e762fcf854407e718a68d452e9
#
_entry.id   9888c7e762fcf854407e718a68d452e9
#
_cell.length_a   1.000
_cell.length_b   1.000
_cell.length_c   1.000
_cell.angle_alpha   90.00
_cell.angle_beta   90.00
_cell.angle_gamma   90.00
#
_symmetry.space_group_name_H-M   'P 1'
#
loop_
_entity.id
_entity.type
_entity.pdbx_description
1 polymer ?
#
loop_
_entity_poly.entity_id
_entity_poly.type
_entity_poly.pdbx_seq_one_letter_code
_entity_poly.pdbx_strand_id
1 'polypeptide(L)'
;MKKIIYIIIETVRRELDSKIILALKAKENNFDVSITKKSRLFGVLKYLKSGIIFLKSFGPRYNKILDNVKKNGHVLTGIDEEGLQSTNDEQLVGSMRFSKYVYKELKILFTWGSRSGKIYRKYLKKNKLDISKIIESGSPRVDILKGKYNKIFRTKDKDIFPYQNKKFILITTQFQNYNQSDNIFK
;
A
#
# COMPACT_ATOMS: atom_id res chain seq x y z
N MET A 1 19.66 19.30 4.20
CA MET A 1 18.81 18.96 3.03
C MET A 1 17.66 18.05 3.49
N LYS A 2 16.40 18.37 3.12
CA LYS A 2 15.25 17.54 3.44
C LYS A 2 15.36 16.16 2.77
N LYS A 3 14.96 15.10 3.49
CA LYS A 3 14.83 13.75 2.93
C LYS A 3 13.57 13.67 2.10
N ILE A 4 13.58 12.92 1.01
CA ILE A 4 12.41 12.76 0.13
C ILE A 4 11.79 11.37 0.29
N ILE A 5 10.45 11.30 0.25
CA ILE A 5 9.68 10.06 0.21
C ILE A 5 8.92 9.99 -1.13
N TYR A 6 9.13 8.91 -1.86
CA TYR A 6 8.38 8.56 -3.07
C TYR A 6 7.28 7.57 -2.71
N ILE A 7 6.04 8.02 -2.77
CA ILE A 7 4.86 7.21 -2.44
C ILE A 7 4.26 6.67 -3.73
N ILE A 8 4.16 5.33 -3.82
CA ILE A 8 3.66 4.65 -5.02
C ILE A 8 2.13 4.55 -4.97
N ILE A 9 1.50 4.89 -6.12
CA ILE A 9 0.08 4.60 -6.40
C ILE A 9 -0.05 3.81 -7.71
N GLU A 10 -1.07 2.98 -7.80
CA GLU A 10 -1.47 2.28 -9.04
C GLU A 10 -2.87 2.71 -9.47
N THR A 11 -3.83 2.75 -8.56
CA THR A 11 -5.23 3.11 -8.82
C THR A 11 -5.60 4.38 -8.07
N VAL A 12 -5.70 5.50 -8.80
CA VAL A 12 -5.98 6.83 -8.22
C VAL A 12 -7.24 6.83 -7.35
N ARG A 13 -8.38 6.38 -7.89
CA ARG A 13 -9.67 6.38 -7.17
C ARG A 13 -9.65 5.61 -5.84
N ARG A 14 -8.80 4.60 -5.72
CA ARG A 14 -8.74 3.74 -4.54
C ARG A 14 -7.68 4.16 -3.53
N GLU A 15 -6.63 4.81 -4.00
CA GLU A 15 -5.40 4.95 -3.22
C GLU A 15 -5.05 6.39 -2.87
N LEU A 16 -5.42 7.37 -3.73
CA LEU A 16 -4.89 8.73 -3.66
C LEU A 16 -5.20 9.40 -2.32
N ASP A 17 -6.42 9.33 -1.83
CA ASP A 17 -6.83 10.03 -0.60
C ASP A 17 -6.00 9.61 0.61
N SER A 18 -5.82 8.30 0.79
CA SER A 18 -4.97 7.77 1.87
C SER A 18 -3.50 8.16 1.72
N LYS A 19 -3.02 8.30 0.48
CA LYS A 19 -1.65 8.74 0.19
C LYS A 19 -1.46 10.23 0.42
N ILE A 20 -2.49 11.03 0.17
CA ILE A 20 -2.47 12.47 0.50
C ILE A 20 -2.33 12.66 2.01
N ILE A 21 -3.10 11.93 2.82
CA ILE A 21 -2.96 12.00 4.29
C ILE A 21 -1.55 11.62 4.73
N LEU A 22 -1.01 10.51 4.19
CA LEU A 22 0.35 10.08 4.49
C LEU A 22 1.39 11.14 4.08
N ALA A 23 1.21 11.74 2.90
CA ALA A 23 2.08 12.78 2.39
C ALA A 23 2.06 14.04 3.25
N LEU A 24 0.87 14.48 3.69
CA LEU A 24 0.73 15.62 4.60
C LEU A 24 1.45 15.35 5.93
N LYS A 25 1.28 14.17 6.51
CA LYS A 25 1.97 13.77 7.73
C LYS A 25 3.50 13.71 7.56
N ALA A 26 3.97 13.23 6.43
CA ALA A 26 5.39 13.24 6.11
C ALA A 26 5.94 14.68 5.97
N LYS A 27 5.18 15.59 5.34
CA LYS A 27 5.55 17.02 5.23
C LYS A 27 5.60 17.71 6.59
N GLU A 28 4.65 17.42 7.48
CA GLU A 28 4.67 17.92 8.87
C GLU A 28 5.95 17.47 9.62
N ASN A 29 6.55 16.35 9.22
CA ASN A 29 7.78 15.80 9.77
C ASN A 29 9.03 16.11 8.92
N ASN A 30 9.01 17.18 8.17
CA ASN A 30 10.16 17.70 7.41
C ASN A 30 10.64 16.80 6.25
N PHE A 31 9.76 15.99 5.67
CA PHE A 31 10.06 15.27 4.43
C PHE A 31 9.53 16.03 3.21
N ASP A 32 10.26 15.99 2.13
CA ASP A 32 9.71 16.24 0.81
C ASP A 32 8.96 14.99 0.34
N VAL A 33 7.86 15.16 -0.40
CA VAL A 33 7.03 14.02 -0.81
C VAL A 33 6.66 14.11 -2.28
N SER A 34 6.79 12.98 -2.96
CA SER A 34 6.30 12.80 -4.32
C SER A 34 5.35 11.59 -4.37
N ILE A 35 4.11 11.79 -4.83
CA ILE A 35 3.16 10.72 -5.10
C ILE A 35 3.20 10.42 -6.59
N THR A 36 3.48 9.18 -6.98
CA THR A 36 3.69 8.83 -8.38
C THR A 36 3.27 7.41 -8.73
N LYS A 37 3.01 7.17 -10.02
CA LYS A 37 2.73 5.82 -10.51
C LYS A 37 4.01 4.96 -10.45
N LYS A 38 3.83 3.67 -10.10
CA LYS A 38 4.90 2.69 -10.00
C LYS A 38 5.79 2.63 -11.24
N SER A 39 5.18 2.49 -12.41
CA SER A 39 5.93 2.38 -13.68
C SER A 39 6.78 3.62 -13.94
N ARG A 40 6.22 4.80 -13.71
CA ARG A 40 6.93 6.07 -13.91
C ARG A 40 8.11 6.21 -12.94
N LEU A 41 7.90 5.92 -11.64
CA LEU A 41 8.97 6.01 -10.66
C LEU A 41 10.19 5.16 -11.04
N PHE A 42 9.95 3.88 -11.34
CA PHE A 42 11.06 2.97 -11.63
C PHE A 42 11.72 3.22 -12.99
N GLY A 43 10.99 3.77 -13.96
CA GLY A 43 11.54 4.18 -15.25
C GLY A 43 12.55 5.33 -15.17
N VAL A 44 12.37 6.23 -14.19
CA VAL A 44 13.22 7.41 -14.03
C VAL A 44 14.11 7.38 -12.79
N LEU A 45 14.15 6.26 -12.07
CA LEU A 45 14.77 6.13 -10.76
C LEU A 45 16.21 6.65 -10.69
N LYS A 46 17.00 6.37 -11.73
CA LYS A 46 18.41 6.79 -11.82
C LYS A 46 18.63 8.31 -11.89
N TYR A 47 17.60 9.06 -12.24
CA TYR A 47 17.66 10.52 -12.34
C TYR A 47 17.08 11.21 -11.08
N LEU A 48 16.52 10.44 -10.16
CA LEU A 48 15.92 10.99 -8.97
C LEU A 48 16.93 11.09 -7.83
N LYS A 49 16.75 12.10 -7.00
CA LYS A 49 17.47 12.22 -5.74
C LYS A 49 17.23 10.97 -4.89
N SER A 50 18.29 10.40 -4.29
CA SER A 50 18.15 9.27 -3.38
C SER A 50 17.19 9.59 -2.23
N GLY A 51 16.34 8.64 -1.86
CA GLY A 51 15.30 8.83 -0.87
C GLY A 51 14.60 7.55 -0.50
N ILE A 52 13.50 7.68 0.23
CA ILE A 52 12.69 6.55 0.69
C ILE A 52 11.63 6.24 -0.36
N ILE A 53 11.59 5.00 -0.82
CA ILE A 53 10.52 4.50 -1.69
C ILE A 53 9.53 3.74 -0.81
N PHE A 54 8.30 4.26 -0.70
CA PHE A 54 7.22 3.65 0.06
C PHE A 54 6.40 2.73 -0.83
N LEU A 55 6.64 1.42 -0.69
CA LEU A 55 5.97 0.36 -1.44
C LEU A 55 4.56 0.09 -0.89
N LYS A 56 3.67 -0.34 -1.77
CA LYS A 56 2.30 -0.77 -1.43
C LYS A 56 2.11 -2.28 -1.40
N SER A 57 3.14 -3.04 -1.76
CA SER A 57 3.18 -4.51 -1.72
C SER A 57 4.61 -5.00 -1.86
N PHE A 58 4.84 -6.28 -1.58
CA PHE A 58 6.19 -6.86 -1.49
C PHE A 58 6.36 -8.11 -2.37
N GLY A 59 5.50 -8.30 -3.35
CA GLY A 59 5.51 -9.48 -4.22
C GLY A 59 6.74 -9.60 -5.11
N PRO A 60 6.96 -10.79 -5.74
CA PRO A 60 8.14 -11.09 -6.56
C PRO A 60 8.37 -10.15 -7.74
N ARG A 61 7.32 -9.49 -8.23
CA ARG A 61 7.43 -8.49 -9.31
C ARG A 61 8.35 -7.31 -9.00
N TYR A 62 8.66 -7.08 -7.72
CA TYR A 62 9.62 -6.06 -7.31
C TYR A 62 11.07 -6.53 -7.33
N ASN A 63 11.35 -7.85 -7.46
CA ASN A 63 12.73 -8.36 -7.49
C ASN A 63 13.57 -7.69 -8.60
N LYS A 64 12.95 -7.44 -9.76
CA LYS A 64 13.63 -6.86 -10.94
C LYS A 64 14.16 -5.44 -10.74
N ILE A 65 13.72 -4.74 -9.70
CA ILE A 65 14.10 -3.35 -9.46
C ILE A 65 15.08 -3.17 -8.30
N LEU A 66 15.34 -4.22 -7.51
CA LEU A 66 16.11 -4.12 -6.27
C LEU A 66 17.51 -3.57 -6.52
N ASP A 67 18.21 -4.09 -7.54
CA ASP A 67 19.56 -3.65 -7.86
C ASP A 67 19.60 -2.18 -8.28
N ASN A 68 18.61 -1.75 -9.06
CA ASN A 68 18.49 -0.36 -9.48
C ASN A 68 18.19 0.57 -8.29
N VAL A 69 17.35 0.13 -7.36
CA VAL A 69 17.06 0.85 -6.11
C VAL A 69 18.33 1.03 -5.28
N LYS A 70 19.10 -0.05 -5.07
CA LYS A 70 20.37 -0.02 -4.34
C LYS A 70 21.42 0.86 -5.01
N LYS A 71 21.66 0.62 -6.31
CA LYS A 71 22.64 1.36 -7.10
C LYS A 71 22.44 2.87 -7.02
N ASN A 72 21.19 3.32 -6.93
CA ASN A 72 20.86 4.74 -6.85
C ASN A 72 20.65 5.25 -5.41
N GLY A 73 21.03 4.47 -4.39
CA GLY A 73 21.04 4.87 -2.99
C GLY A 73 19.66 5.06 -2.36
N HIS A 74 18.60 4.49 -2.96
CA HIS A 74 17.25 4.55 -2.38
C HIS A 74 17.06 3.50 -1.29
N VAL A 75 16.18 3.81 -0.33
CA VAL A 75 15.79 2.93 0.78
C VAL A 75 14.37 2.47 0.58
N LEU A 76 14.10 1.17 0.71
CA LEU A 76 12.76 0.61 0.61
C LEU A 76 12.08 0.52 1.97
N THR A 77 10.83 0.91 2.02
CA THR A 77 9.89 0.68 3.12
C THR A 77 8.48 0.53 2.54
N GLY A 78 7.52 0.15 3.34
CA GLY A 78 6.14 0.09 2.83
C GLY A 78 5.18 -0.72 3.67
N ILE A 79 3.97 -0.86 3.14
CA ILE A 79 2.86 -1.61 3.74
C ILE A 79 2.17 -2.45 2.66
N ASP A 80 1.68 -3.64 3.01
CA ASP A 80 0.77 -4.35 2.11
C ASP A 80 -0.63 -3.74 2.21
N GLU A 81 -1.00 -2.95 1.20
CA GLU A 81 -2.24 -2.17 1.21
C GLU A 81 -3.51 -2.98 1.00
N GLU A 82 -3.41 -4.18 0.52
CA GLU A 82 -4.58 -5.06 0.43
C GLU A 82 -4.86 -5.77 1.75
N GLY A 83 -3.90 -5.73 2.67
CA GLY A 83 -3.98 -6.43 3.93
C GLY A 83 -3.97 -7.96 3.75
N LEU A 84 -4.10 -8.67 4.84
CA LEU A 84 -4.22 -10.12 4.85
C LEU A 84 -5.70 -10.48 4.86
N GLN A 85 -6.24 -10.91 3.72
CA GLN A 85 -7.66 -11.12 3.52
C GLN A 85 -8.17 -12.50 3.97
N SER A 86 -7.29 -13.47 4.20
CA SER A 86 -7.70 -14.83 4.52
C SER A 86 -7.21 -15.35 5.86
N THR A 87 -7.86 -16.40 6.34
CA THR A 87 -7.50 -17.10 7.58
C THR A 87 -6.24 -17.94 7.45
N ASN A 88 -5.79 -18.24 6.21
CA ASN A 88 -4.61 -19.08 5.91
C ASN A 88 -3.47 -18.26 5.29
N ASP A 89 -3.15 -17.20 5.94
CA ASP A 89 -2.31 -16.12 5.43
C ASP A 89 -0.84 -16.49 5.21
N GLU A 90 -0.32 -17.54 5.86
CA GLU A 90 1.06 -18.00 5.64
C GLU A 90 1.32 -18.42 4.19
N GLN A 91 0.36 -19.09 3.55
CA GLN A 91 0.50 -19.48 2.15
C GLN A 91 0.40 -18.29 1.21
N LEU A 92 -0.48 -17.35 1.49
CA LEU A 92 -0.64 -16.13 0.69
C LEU A 92 0.56 -15.20 0.80
N VAL A 93 1.09 -15.02 2.01
CA VAL A 93 2.33 -14.27 2.23
C VAL A 93 3.49 -14.95 1.52
N GLY A 94 3.54 -16.31 1.55
CA GLY A 94 4.65 -17.07 0.98
C GLY A 94 4.68 -17.15 -0.54
N SER A 95 3.53 -17.10 -1.23
CA SER A 95 3.49 -17.47 -2.65
C SER A 95 3.42 -16.30 -3.63
N MET A 96 2.52 -15.36 -3.42
CA MET A 96 2.23 -14.33 -4.43
C MET A 96 2.43 -12.88 -3.97
N ARG A 97 2.31 -12.62 -2.66
CA ARG A 97 2.29 -11.25 -2.12
C ARG A 97 3.58 -10.84 -1.45
N PHE A 98 4.45 -11.80 -1.15
CA PHE A 98 5.66 -11.58 -0.40
C PHE A 98 6.87 -12.22 -1.09
N SER A 99 7.93 -11.45 -1.28
CA SER A 99 9.22 -11.91 -1.75
C SER A 99 10.26 -11.79 -0.64
N LYS A 100 10.96 -12.88 -0.33
CA LYS A 100 12.08 -12.87 0.61
C LYS A 100 13.21 -11.91 0.17
N TYR A 101 13.40 -11.78 -1.14
CA TYR A 101 14.39 -10.87 -1.71
C TYR A 101 14.01 -9.42 -1.44
N VAL A 102 12.77 -9.03 -1.74
CA VAL A 102 12.26 -7.69 -1.44
C VAL A 102 12.33 -7.41 0.04
N TYR A 103 11.93 -8.37 0.89
CA TYR A 103 11.96 -8.20 2.34
C TYR A 103 13.36 -7.95 2.89
N LYS A 104 14.37 -8.66 2.40
CA LYS A 104 15.77 -8.44 2.81
C LYS A 104 16.20 -7.00 2.60
N GLU A 105 15.74 -6.37 1.54
CA GLU A 105 16.06 -4.99 1.18
C GLU A 105 15.18 -3.93 1.87
N LEU A 106 14.05 -4.34 2.47
CA LEU A 106 13.25 -3.43 3.26
C LEU A 106 13.99 -2.97 4.51
N LYS A 107 13.93 -1.68 4.79
CA LYS A 107 14.35 -1.12 6.08
C LYS A 107 13.26 -1.32 7.13
N ILE A 108 12.01 -1.08 6.76
CA ILE A 108 10.84 -1.22 7.64
C ILE A 108 9.68 -1.83 6.82
N LEU A 109 8.97 -2.77 7.44
CA LEU A 109 7.69 -3.29 6.99
C LEU A 109 6.62 -2.84 7.96
N PHE A 110 5.73 -1.98 7.50
CA PHE A 110 4.55 -1.57 8.26
C PHE A 110 3.43 -2.59 8.10
N THR A 111 2.68 -2.83 9.16
CA THR A 111 1.52 -3.74 9.15
C THR A 111 0.27 -3.05 9.63
N TRP A 112 -0.89 -3.57 9.22
CA TRP A 112 -2.22 -3.01 9.56
C TRP A 112 -2.55 -3.06 11.06
N GLY A 113 -1.73 -3.72 11.84
CA GLY A 113 -1.89 -3.88 13.28
C GLY A 113 -1.38 -5.24 13.76
N SER A 114 -1.70 -5.58 15.00
CA SER A 114 -1.14 -6.75 15.70
C SER A 114 -1.46 -8.09 14.99
N ARG A 115 -2.65 -8.25 14.43
CA ARG A 115 -3.02 -9.49 13.73
C ARG A 115 -2.10 -9.73 12.52
N SER A 116 -2.00 -8.75 11.63
CA SER A 116 -1.11 -8.86 10.47
C SER A 116 0.37 -8.93 10.88
N GLY A 117 0.78 -8.17 11.89
CA GLY A 117 2.12 -8.25 12.46
C GLY A 117 2.48 -9.65 12.96
N LYS A 118 1.58 -10.33 13.69
CA LYS A 118 1.78 -11.72 14.15
C LYS A 118 1.96 -12.69 12.99
N ILE A 119 1.17 -12.57 11.92
CA ILE A 119 1.25 -13.43 10.74
C ILE A 119 2.60 -13.25 10.04
N TYR A 120 3.00 -12.00 9.78
CA TYR A 120 4.32 -11.73 9.19
C TYR A 120 5.46 -12.26 10.06
N ARG A 121 5.44 -12.01 11.36
CA ARG A 121 6.49 -12.53 12.28
C ARG A 121 6.57 -14.04 12.27
N LYS A 122 5.43 -14.74 12.27
CA LYS A 122 5.39 -16.22 12.22
C LYS A 122 6.04 -16.71 10.91
N TYR A 123 5.65 -16.15 9.78
CA TYR A 123 6.24 -16.49 8.48
C TYR A 123 7.72 -16.21 8.42
N LEU A 124 8.17 -15.05 8.88
CA LEU A 124 9.58 -14.63 8.84
C LEU A 124 10.45 -15.49 9.73
N LYS A 125 10.00 -15.82 10.96
CA LYS A 125 10.70 -16.74 11.87
C LYS A 125 10.88 -18.11 11.21
N LYS A 126 9.82 -18.68 10.62
CA LYS A 126 9.88 -19.96 9.90
C LYS A 126 10.92 -19.95 8.77
N ASN A 127 11.10 -18.80 8.13
CA ASN A 127 12.04 -18.62 7.02
C ASN A 127 13.40 -18.03 7.45
N LYS A 128 13.70 -17.97 8.74
CA LYS A 128 14.94 -17.44 9.33
C LYS A 128 15.28 -16.01 8.86
N LEU A 129 14.22 -15.16 8.74
CA LEU A 129 14.34 -13.76 8.35
C LEU A 129 14.20 -12.85 9.58
N ASP A 130 14.82 -11.67 9.51
CA ASP A 130 14.80 -10.68 10.58
C ASP A 130 13.39 -10.13 10.82
N ILE A 131 12.90 -10.24 12.05
CA ILE A 131 11.57 -9.76 12.46
C ILE A 131 11.57 -8.35 13.04
N SER A 132 12.74 -7.79 13.31
CA SER A 132 12.90 -6.46 13.93
C SER A 132 12.41 -5.32 13.03
N LYS A 133 12.33 -5.57 11.73
CA LYS A 133 11.87 -4.60 10.73
C LYS A 133 10.36 -4.36 10.73
N ILE A 134 9.56 -5.14 11.49
CA ILE A 134 8.11 -5.04 11.51
C ILE A 134 7.65 -3.97 12.50
N ILE A 135 6.86 -3.01 12.01
CA ILE A 135 6.18 -2.00 12.81
C ILE A 135 4.66 -2.12 12.62
N GLU A 136 3.95 -2.29 13.72
CA GLU A 136 2.48 -2.31 13.74
C GLU A 136 1.93 -0.88 13.79
N SER A 137 1.60 -0.32 12.64
CA SER A 137 1.26 1.11 12.48
C SER A 137 -0.22 1.38 12.25
N GLY A 138 -0.98 0.39 11.83
CA GLY A 138 -2.28 0.61 11.21
C GLY A 138 -2.16 0.84 9.70
N SER A 139 -3.27 1.21 9.06
CA SER A 139 -3.32 1.44 7.61
C SER A 139 -3.89 2.81 7.27
N PRO A 140 -3.21 3.63 6.47
CA PRO A 140 -3.74 4.92 6.02
C PRO A 140 -5.10 4.82 5.31
N ARG A 141 -5.39 3.69 4.66
CA ARG A 141 -6.69 3.43 4.01
C ARG A 141 -7.83 3.27 5.02
N VAL A 142 -7.54 2.79 6.22
CA VAL A 142 -8.52 2.70 7.31
C VAL A 142 -8.63 4.02 8.04
N ASP A 143 -7.53 4.77 8.12
CA ASP A 143 -7.51 6.05 8.82
C ASP A 143 -8.43 7.10 8.18
N ILE A 144 -8.63 7.09 6.86
CA ILE A 144 -9.57 8.01 6.19
C ILE A 144 -11.02 7.82 6.62
N LEU A 145 -11.37 6.65 7.18
CA LEU A 145 -12.70 6.38 7.73
C LEU A 145 -12.91 6.98 9.11
N LYS A 146 -11.85 7.41 9.80
CA LYS A 146 -11.93 8.05 11.11
C LYS A 146 -12.55 9.44 11.01
N GLY A 147 -13.38 9.80 11.99
CA GLY A 147 -14.18 11.02 11.98
C GLY A 147 -13.43 12.31 11.66
N LYS A 148 -12.17 12.44 12.09
CA LYS A 148 -11.34 13.63 11.81
C LYS A 148 -10.99 13.82 10.32
N TYR A 149 -10.89 12.72 9.55
CA TYR A 149 -10.61 12.74 8.11
C TYR A 149 -11.88 12.63 7.27
N ASN A 150 -12.94 12.04 7.81
CA ASN A 150 -14.21 11.86 7.12
C ASN A 150 -14.78 13.19 6.59
N LYS A 151 -14.61 14.29 7.35
CA LYS A 151 -15.08 15.62 6.94
C LYS A 151 -14.39 16.13 5.66
N ILE A 152 -13.16 15.72 5.39
CA ILE A 152 -12.38 16.14 4.21
C ILE A 152 -12.89 15.42 2.95
N PHE A 153 -13.30 14.15 3.10
CA PHE A 153 -13.69 13.30 1.98
C PHE A 153 -15.20 13.13 1.80
N ARG A 154 -16.00 13.72 2.69
CA ARG A 154 -17.45 13.78 2.51
C ARG A 154 -17.78 14.65 1.30
N THR A 155 -18.37 14.05 0.29
CA THR A 155 -19.03 14.83 -0.76
C THR A 155 -20.21 15.57 -0.13
N LYS A 156 -20.33 16.86 -0.44
CA LYS A 156 -21.53 17.65 -0.08
C LYS A 156 -22.70 17.34 -1.01
N ASP A 157 -22.51 16.46 -1.95
CA ASP A 157 -23.43 16.16 -3.02
C ASP A 157 -24.50 15.19 -2.52
N LYS A 158 -25.67 15.77 -2.18
CA LYS A 158 -26.82 15.01 -1.72
C LYS A 158 -27.36 14.05 -2.81
N ASP A 159 -27.05 14.33 -4.07
CA ASP A 159 -27.52 13.55 -5.21
C ASP A 159 -26.75 12.22 -5.37
N ILE A 160 -25.55 12.13 -4.83
CA ILE A 160 -24.73 10.89 -4.86
C ILE A 160 -25.24 9.84 -3.87
N PHE A 161 -25.95 10.25 -2.81
CA PHE A 161 -26.45 9.33 -1.80
C PHE A 161 -27.89 9.64 -1.38
N PRO A 162 -28.90 9.28 -2.19
CA PRO A 162 -30.31 9.60 -1.94
C PRO A 162 -30.89 8.94 -0.68
N TYR A 163 -30.11 8.07 0.00
CA TYR A 163 -30.56 7.30 1.16
C TYR A 163 -30.01 7.80 2.49
N GLN A 164 -29.42 9.00 2.58
CA GLN A 164 -28.74 9.51 3.79
C GLN A 164 -29.58 9.44 5.07
N ASN A 165 -30.91 9.53 4.96
CA ASN A 165 -31.84 9.53 6.08
C ASN A 165 -32.74 8.29 6.12
N LYS A 166 -32.44 7.25 5.33
CA LYS A 166 -33.21 6.00 5.29
C LYS A 166 -32.41 4.84 5.83
N LYS A 167 -33.05 3.92 6.52
CA LYS A 167 -32.44 2.63 6.84
C LYS A 167 -32.39 1.81 5.57
N PHE A 168 -31.21 1.30 5.21
CA PHE A 168 -31.02 0.45 4.03
C PHE A 168 -30.01 -0.66 4.32
N ILE A 169 -30.09 -1.73 3.55
CA ILE A 169 -29.08 -2.80 3.52
C ILE A 169 -28.28 -2.60 2.25
N LEU A 170 -26.97 -2.41 2.40
CA LEU A 170 -26.04 -2.34 1.28
C LEU A 170 -25.48 -3.74 1.00
N ILE A 171 -25.80 -4.29 -0.17
CA ILE A 171 -25.21 -5.52 -0.66
C ILE A 171 -24.18 -5.15 -1.72
N THR A 172 -22.91 -5.42 -1.44
CA THR A 172 -21.83 -5.26 -2.41
C THR A 172 -21.53 -6.60 -3.08
N THR A 173 -21.55 -6.60 -4.40
CA THR A 173 -21.24 -7.78 -5.20
C THR A 173 -20.03 -7.52 -6.09
N GLN A 174 -19.31 -8.60 -6.46
CA GLN A 174 -18.19 -8.49 -7.37
C GLN A 174 -18.46 -9.36 -8.61
N PHE A 175 -19.02 -8.73 -9.65
CA PHE A 175 -19.29 -9.37 -10.94
C PHE A 175 -18.23 -9.06 -12.00
N GLN A 176 -16.97 -8.91 -11.59
CA GLN A 176 -15.91 -8.47 -12.48
C GLN A 176 -15.76 -9.37 -13.72
N ASN A 177 -15.97 -10.68 -13.57
CA ASN A 177 -15.90 -11.63 -14.67
C ASN A 177 -17.18 -11.66 -15.53
N TYR A 178 -18.31 -11.20 -15.00
CA TYR A 178 -19.58 -11.11 -15.72
C TYR A 178 -19.71 -9.83 -16.54
N ASN A 179 -19.05 -8.75 -16.11
CA ASN A 179 -19.09 -7.45 -16.77
C ASN A 179 -17.91 -7.23 -17.72
N GLN A 180 -17.10 -8.24 -17.98
CA GLN A 180 -16.16 -8.20 -19.09
C GLN A 180 -16.97 -8.39 -20.37
N SER A 181 -16.90 -7.38 -21.25
CA SER A 181 -17.57 -7.35 -22.54
C SER A 181 -17.46 -8.69 -23.27
N ASP A 182 -18.47 -9.05 -24.04
CA ASP A 182 -18.75 -10.31 -24.78
C ASP A 182 -17.61 -10.89 -25.64
N ASN A 183 -16.40 -10.36 -25.57
CA ASN A 183 -15.24 -10.84 -26.31
C ASN A 183 -14.54 -12.08 -25.72
N ILE A 184 -15.02 -12.61 -24.58
CA ILE A 184 -14.44 -13.81 -23.95
C ILE A 184 -15.16 -15.10 -24.35
N PHE A 185 -16.32 -14.99 -25.03
CA PHE A 185 -17.14 -16.13 -25.47
C PHE A 185 -17.26 -16.25 -27.00
N LYS A 186 -16.28 -15.74 -27.74
CA LYS A 186 -16.14 -16.03 -29.17
C LYS A 186 -14.99 -16.97 -29.43
#